data_e7a68d3947cefab4abb5ddf71c90cf5c
#
_entry.id   e7a68d3947cefab4abb5ddf71c90cf5c
#
_cell.length_a   1.000
_cell.length_b   1.000
_cell.length_c   1.000
_cell.angle_alpha   90.00
_cell.angle_beta   90.00
_cell.angle_gamma   90.00
#
_symmetry.space_group_name_H-M   'P 1'
#
loop_
_entity.id
_entity.type
_entity.pdbx_description
1 polymer ?
#
loop_
_entity_poly.entity_id
_entity_poly.type
_entity_poly.pdbx_seq_one_letter_code
_entity_poly.pdbx_strand_id
1 'polypeptide(L)'
;MAKIYNSLTELVGHTPLLRLSGYEKKLGLKAKLLAKVEYFNPIGSIKDRIVLRIIEDAEREGKIKPGVTTLIEYTSGNTGIAVSAIGAMKGYKVQIYLQEGVSQERLQVMKAFGANVQKISEVPELQDELKATNNDFVAATNILKQHIRERQSAGDSIYFVDQMINPLNPAAHHDTTGPEIWEDTDGKLDAVVSAVGTGGTIRGISDYIKSQDSSVKVIAVQPAVDAGKLTGIHNFTDVPSERVPIAIKDKDGIFDEILTANVQNGFEAARIVAKTDGVLVGNSSGAALWGATEIAKRPEYEGKTIVIVFPDTGLRYLSTELFGE
;
A
#
# COMPACT_ATOMS: atom_id res chain seq x y z
N MET A 1 -15.55 -2.55 30.13
CA MET A 1 -16.75 -2.23 29.32
C MET A 1 -16.75 -3.12 28.10
N ALA A 2 -17.91 -3.65 27.68
CA ALA A 2 -18.00 -4.42 26.46
C ALA A 2 -17.67 -3.53 25.24
N LYS A 3 -16.78 -4.01 24.33
CA LYS A 3 -16.47 -3.33 23.08
C LYS A 3 -17.30 -3.98 21.97
N ILE A 4 -18.40 -3.31 21.57
CA ILE A 4 -19.23 -3.71 20.43
C ILE A 4 -19.05 -2.62 19.38
N TYR A 5 -18.59 -3.00 18.19
CA TYR A 5 -18.42 -2.10 17.04
C TYR A 5 -19.65 -2.13 16.17
N ASN A 6 -20.11 -0.98 15.70
CA ASN A 6 -21.30 -0.86 14.86
C ASN A 6 -20.95 -0.89 13.38
N SER A 7 -19.70 -0.67 13.02
CA SER A 7 -19.21 -0.63 11.65
C SER A 7 -17.81 -1.26 11.56
N LEU A 8 -17.54 -1.92 10.44
CA LEU A 8 -16.22 -2.43 10.12
C LEU A 8 -15.15 -1.30 10.06
N THR A 9 -15.56 -0.09 9.71
CA THR A 9 -14.66 1.09 9.64
C THR A 9 -14.09 1.49 10.99
N GLU A 10 -14.78 1.20 12.09
CA GLU A 10 -14.30 1.45 13.45
C GLU A 10 -13.11 0.55 13.85
N LEU A 11 -12.84 -0.48 13.06
CA LEU A 11 -11.73 -1.42 13.27
C LEU A 11 -10.50 -1.08 12.43
N VAL A 12 -10.57 -0.06 11.57
CA VAL A 12 -9.42 0.34 10.74
C VAL A 12 -8.37 1.03 11.60
N GLY A 13 -7.12 0.60 11.43
CA GLY A 13 -6.00 1.11 12.23
C GLY A 13 -5.72 0.29 13.50
N HIS A 14 -4.94 0.86 14.40
CA HIS A 14 -4.47 0.21 15.63
C HIS A 14 -3.90 -1.19 15.41
N THR A 15 -3.18 -1.35 14.29
CA THR A 15 -2.57 -2.61 13.91
C THR A 15 -1.35 -2.91 14.80
N PRO A 16 -1.07 -4.17 15.15
CA PRO A 16 -0.02 -4.50 16.10
C PRO A 16 1.39 -4.32 15.53
N LEU A 17 2.36 -4.09 16.43
CA LEU A 17 3.77 -4.36 16.21
C LEU A 17 4.10 -5.78 16.67
N LEU A 18 4.75 -6.56 15.79
CA LEU A 18 5.18 -7.92 16.06
C LEU A 18 6.70 -8.03 15.96
N ARG A 19 7.36 -8.52 17.01
CA ARG A 19 8.79 -8.82 16.96
C ARG A 19 9.07 -10.10 16.16
N LEU A 20 9.99 -10.03 15.21
CA LEU A 20 10.37 -11.14 14.33
C LEU A 20 11.58 -11.90 14.91
N SER A 21 11.43 -12.43 16.13
CA SER A 21 12.53 -13.04 16.88
C SER A 21 13.07 -14.34 16.24
N GLY A 22 12.20 -15.10 15.57
CA GLY A 22 12.59 -16.29 14.80
C GLY A 22 13.45 -15.93 13.60
N TYR A 23 13.08 -14.89 12.87
CA TYR A 23 13.80 -14.35 11.74
C TYR A 23 15.16 -13.76 12.15
N GLU A 24 15.17 -12.94 13.22
CA GLU A 24 16.41 -12.39 13.81
C GLU A 24 17.39 -13.52 14.12
N LYS A 25 16.94 -14.55 14.84
CA LYS A 25 17.76 -15.72 15.22
C LYS A 25 18.25 -16.50 13.99
N LYS A 26 17.37 -16.74 13.01
CA LYS A 26 17.71 -17.51 11.80
C LYS A 26 18.85 -16.87 11.01
N LEU A 27 18.88 -15.53 10.95
CA LEU A 27 19.87 -14.76 10.19
C LEU A 27 21.01 -14.20 11.05
N GLY A 28 21.03 -14.47 12.37
CA GLY A 28 22.08 -14.00 13.27
C GLY A 28 22.09 -12.47 13.44
N LEU A 29 20.92 -11.82 13.29
CA LEU A 29 20.81 -10.37 13.40
C LEU A 29 20.87 -9.95 14.87
N LYS A 30 21.55 -8.83 15.13
CA LYS A 30 21.66 -8.25 16.47
C LYS A 30 20.73 -7.06 16.68
N ALA A 31 20.14 -6.53 15.62
CA ALA A 31 19.07 -5.54 15.66
C ALA A 31 17.75 -6.22 16.05
N LYS A 32 16.84 -5.44 16.63
CA LYS A 32 15.46 -5.84 16.92
C LYS A 32 14.57 -5.44 15.74
N LEU A 33 13.90 -6.42 15.13
CA LEU A 33 13.00 -6.22 14.00
C LEU A 33 11.53 -6.27 14.46
N LEU A 34 10.80 -5.17 14.27
CA LEU A 34 9.39 -5.04 14.62
C LEU A 34 8.56 -4.84 13.34
N ALA A 35 7.66 -5.76 13.04
CA ALA A 35 6.76 -5.65 11.91
C ALA A 35 5.48 -4.91 12.29
N LYS A 36 5.15 -3.79 11.63
CA LYS A 36 3.83 -3.15 11.67
C LYS A 36 2.90 -3.92 10.75
N VAL A 37 2.04 -4.75 11.34
CA VAL A 37 1.30 -5.80 10.63
C VAL A 37 -0.04 -5.25 10.12
N GLU A 38 -0.01 -4.59 8.97
CA GLU A 38 -1.15 -3.88 8.41
C GLU A 38 -2.26 -4.78 7.84
N TYR A 39 -2.03 -6.09 7.69
CA TYR A 39 -3.11 -7.00 7.34
C TYR A 39 -4.07 -7.32 8.50
N PHE A 40 -3.81 -6.81 9.70
CA PHE A 40 -4.79 -6.79 10.80
C PHE A 40 -5.86 -5.71 10.62
N ASN A 41 -5.71 -4.79 9.68
CA ASN A 41 -6.87 -4.01 9.24
C ASN A 41 -8.00 -4.94 8.78
N PRO A 42 -9.27 -4.58 8.99
CA PRO A 42 -10.41 -5.48 8.83
C PRO A 42 -10.61 -6.03 7.40
N ILE A 43 -10.15 -5.28 6.38
CA ILE A 43 -10.21 -5.73 4.97
C ILE A 43 -8.87 -6.36 4.54
N GLY A 44 -7.87 -6.36 5.44
CA GLY A 44 -6.63 -7.11 5.33
C GLY A 44 -5.48 -6.40 4.62
N SER A 45 -5.46 -5.07 4.60
CA SER A 45 -4.31 -4.33 4.11
C SER A 45 -4.22 -2.89 4.64
N ILE A 46 -3.05 -2.29 4.46
CA ILE A 46 -2.79 -0.87 4.74
C ILE A 46 -3.70 0.09 3.95
N LYS A 47 -4.29 -0.38 2.84
CA LYS A 47 -5.15 0.44 1.99
C LYS A 47 -6.50 0.77 2.61
N ASP A 48 -6.92 0.01 3.61
CA ASP A 48 -8.13 0.26 4.38
C ASP A 48 -8.09 1.69 4.97
N ARG A 49 -6.93 2.11 5.48
CA ARG A 49 -6.72 3.45 6.07
C ARG A 49 -6.96 4.58 5.08
N ILE A 50 -6.29 4.52 3.94
CA ILE A 50 -6.36 5.61 2.94
C ILE A 50 -7.73 5.69 2.28
N VAL A 51 -8.34 4.53 1.96
CA VAL A 51 -9.65 4.50 1.33
C VAL A 51 -10.72 5.01 2.27
N LEU A 52 -10.70 4.60 3.53
CA LEU A 52 -11.62 5.13 4.54
C LEU A 52 -11.51 6.65 4.65
N ARG A 53 -10.29 7.17 4.81
CA ARG A 53 -10.05 8.60 4.93
C ARG A 53 -10.54 9.38 3.72
N ILE A 54 -10.26 8.91 2.50
CA ILE A 54 -10.66 9.57 1.27
C ILE A 54 -12.19 9.62 1.13
N ILE A 55 -12.86 8.50 1.40
CA ILE A 55 -14.32 8.41 1.28
C ILE A 55 -14.99 9.29 2.34
N GLU A 56 -14.57 9.22 3.59
CA GLU A 56 -15.18 10.01 4.68
C GLU A 56 -14.94 11.51 4.53
N ASP A 57 -13.77 11.92 4.04
CA ASP A 57 -13.51 13.32 3.71
C ASP A 57 -14.41 13.80 2.56
N ALA A 58 -14.56 13.00 1.51
CA ALA A 58 -15.42 13.34 0.38
C ALA A 58 -16.91 13.40 0.78
N GLU A 59 -17.36 12.53 1.71
CA GLU A 59 -18.71 12.60 2.30
C GLU A 59 -18.90 13.88 3.11
N ARG A 60 -17.93 14.19 3.99
CA ARG A 60 -17.97 15.39 4.84
C ARG A 60 -18.00 16.68 4.02
N GLU A 61 -17.30 16.70 2.90
CA GLU A 61 -17.29 17.84 1.96
C GLU A 61 -18.48 17.86 1.01
N GLY A 62 -19.39 16.89 1.09
CA GLY A 62 -20.56 16.79 0.22
C GLY A 62 -20.26 16.46 -1.25
N LYS A 63 -19.03 15.99 -1.54
CA LYS A 63 -18.61 15.61 -2.90
C LYS A 63 -19.23 14.31 -3.38
N ILE A 64 -19.57 13.42 -2.45
CA ILE A 64 -20.15 12.11 -2.73
C ILE A 64 -21.34 11.83 -1.82
N LYS A 65 -22.27 10.99 -2.32
CA LYS A 65 -23.48 10.60 -1.58
C LYS A 65 -23.78 9.12 -1.81
N PRO A 66 -23.99 8.32 -0.73
CA PRO A 66 -24.44 6.93 -0.83
C PRO A 66 -25.71 6.78 -1.68
N GLY A 67 -25.78 5.72 -2.46
CA GLY A 67 -26.88 5.43 -3.36
C GLY A 67 -26.93 6.26 -4.65
N VAL A 68 -26.14 7.33 -4.76
CA VAL A 68 -26.10 8.23 -5.92
C VAL A 68 -24.74 8.14 -6.64
N THR A 69 -23.66 8.33 -5.90
CA THR A 69 -22.30 8.39 -6.47
C THR A 69 -21.75 6.99 -6.73
N THR A 70 -21.09 6.80 -7.86
CA THR A 70 -20.27 5.62 -8.14
C THR A 70 -18.81 5.90 -7.79
N LEU A 71 -18.22 5.10 -6.92
CA LEU A 71 -16.79 5.16 -6.63
C LEU A 71 -16.01 4.42 -7.71
N ILE A 72 -14.95 5.03 -8.21
CA ILE A 72 -14.06 4.45 -9.23
C ILE A 72 -12.64 4.40 -8.68
N GLU A 73 -11.89 3.30 -8.98
CA GLU A 73 -10.46 3.22 -8.77
C GLU A 73 -9.79 2.39 -9.87
N TYR A 74 -8.55 2.79 -10.23
CA TYR A 74 -7.66 2.02 -11.10
C TYR A 74 -6.47 1.50 -10.31
N THR A 75 -6.35 0.17 -10.19
CA THR A 75 -5.45 -0.42 -9.21
C THR A 75 -4.94 -1.80 -9.61
N SER A 76 -3.81 -2.20 -9.01
CA SER A 76 -3.28 -3.57 -9.04
C SER A 76 -3.86 -4.49 -7.95
N GLY A 77 -4.75 -4.01 -7.04
CA GLY A 77 -5.46 -4.91 -6.12
C GLY A 77 -5.90 -4.36 -4.78
N ASN A 78 -5.01 -4.14 -3.81
CA ASN A 78 -5.41 -3.85 -2.40
C ASN A 78 -6.33 -2.64 -2.25
N THR A 79 -6.08 -1.57 -3.01
CA THR A 79 -6.95 -0.38 -3.00
C THR A 79 -8.32 -0.71 -3.56
N GLY A 80 -8.39 -1.47 -4.66
CA GLY A 80 -9.67 -1.93 -5.22
C GLY A 80 -10.47 -2.78 -4.23
N ILE A 81 -9.80 -3.66 -3.47
CA ILE A 81 -10.46 -4.45 -2.42
C ILE A 81 -11.02 -3.52 -1.33
N ALA A 82 -10.23 -2.55 -0.84
CA ALA A 82 -10.67 -1.62 0.19
C ALA A 82 -11.83 -0.72 -0.30
N VAL A 83 -11.76 -0.19 -1.54
CA VAL A 83 -12.86 0.60 -2.15
C VAL A 83 -14.12 -0.25 -2.29
N SER A 84 -13.97 -1.52 -2.71
CA SER A 84 -15.12 -2.43 -2.87
C SER A 84 -15.81 -2.69 -1.53
N ALA A 85 -15.07 -3.01 -0.48
CA ALA A 85 -15.62 -3.33 0.83
C ALA A 85 -16.25 -2.11 1.51
N ILE A 86 -15.51 -0.99 1.59
CA ILE A 86 -16.00 0.24 2.23
C ILE A 86 -17.15 0.84 1.43
N GLY A 87 -17.07 0.81 0.09
CA GLY A 87 -18.15 1.25 -0.78
C GLY A 87 -19.43 0.44 -0.59
N ALA A 88 -19.34 -0.89 -0.57
CA ALA A 88 -20.49 -1.77 -0.31
C ALA A 88 -21.14 -1.47 1.04
N MET A 89 -20.34 -1.36 2.09
CA MET A 89 -20.82 -1.10 3.45
C MET A 89 -21.50 0.28 3.58
N LYS A 90 -20.98 1.29 2.89
CA LYS A 90 -21.54 2.65 2.89
C LYS A 90 -22.64 2.85 1.83
N GLY A 91 -23.01 1.82 1.05
CA GLY A 91 -24.09 1.89 0.06
C GLY A 91 -23.73 2.58 -1.26
N TYR A 92 -22.47 2.58 -1.63
CA TYR A 92 -22.00 3.08 -2.93
C TYR A 92 -22.00 1.98 -3.98
N LYS A 93 -22.25 2.36 -5.24
CA LYS A 93 -21.83 1.55 -6.38
C LYS A 93 -20.30 1.66 -6.53
N VAL A 94 -19.66 0.56 -6.89
CA VAL A 94 -18.19 0.53 -7.05
C VAL A 94 -17.84 -0.03 -8.42
N GLN A 95 -17.00 0.70 -9.15
CA GLN A 95 -16.38 0.29 -10.40
C GLN A 95 -14.86 0.23 -10.22
N ILE A 96 -14.27 -0.95 -10.37
CA ILE A 96 -12.82 -1.11 -10.32
C ILE A 96 -12.28 -1.44 -11.70
N TYR A 97 -11.32 -0.65 -12.13
CA TYR A 97 -10.50 -0.98 -13.28
C TYR A 97 -9.19 -1.62 -12.82
N LEU A 98 -8.86 -2.77 -13.36
CA LEU A 98 -7.67 -3.52 -13.00
C LEU A 98 -6.56 -3.39 -14.04
N GLN A 99 -5.33 -3.40 -13.55
CA GLN A 99 -4.16 -3.68 -14.37
C GLN A 99 -4.14 -5.16 -14.82
N GLU A 100 -3.35 -5.45 -15.84
CA GLU A 100 -3.05 -6.82 -16.22
C GLU A 100 -2.23 -7.54 -15.13
N GLY A 101 -2.33 -8.86 -15.07
CA GLY A 101 -1.53 -9.68 -14.14
C GLY A 101 -1.94 -9.66 -12.67
N VAL A 102 -3.14 -9.14 -12.37
CA VAL A 102 -3.69 -9.18 -10.99
C VAL A 102 -4.08 -10.63 -10.64
N SER A 103 -3.75 -11.05 -9.41
CA SER A 103 -4.06 -12.40 -8.92
C SER A 103 -5.56 -12.69 -8.87
N GLN A 104 -5.92 -13.96 -9.04
CA GLN A 104 -7.33 -14.42 -9.03
C GLN A 104 -8.00 -14.12 -7.69
N GLU A 105 -7.28 -14.27 -6.59
CA GLU A 105 -7.78 -14.02 -5.24
C GLU A 105 -8.27 -12.59 -5.09
N ARG A 106 -7.49 -11.61 -5.59
CA ARG A 106 -7.89 -10.20 -5.53
C ARG A 106 -9.14 -9.90 -6.33
N LEU A 107 -9.23 -10.45 -7.55
CA LEU A 107 -10.41 -10.32 -8.40
C LEU A 107 -11.66 -10.89 -7.73
N GLN A 108 -11.53 -12.09 -7.15
CA GLN A 108 -12.65 -12.78 -6.49
C GLN A 108 -13.14 -12.01 -5.26
N VAL A 109 -12.24 -11.48 -4.45
CA VAL A 109 -12.58 -10.69 -3.25
C VAL A 109 -13.33 -9.41 -3.62
N MET A 110 -12.88 -8.65 -4.63
CA MET A 110 -13.60 -7.45 -5.08
C MET A 110 -15.00 -7.76 -5.58
N LYS A 111 -15.17 -8.83 -6.37
CA LYS A 111 -16.47 -9.29 -6.85
C LYS A 111 -17.38 -9.77 -5.72
N ALA A 112 -16.83 -10.43 -4.70
CA ALA A 112 -17.57 -10.87 -3.52
C ALA A 112 -18.16 -9.69 -2.72
N PHE A 113 -17.50 -8.53 -2.71
CA PHE A 113 -18.04 -7.29 -2.16
C PHE A 113 -19.04 -6.58 -3.08
N GLY A 114 -19.36 -7.15 -4.25
CA GLY A 114 -20.35 -6.61 -5.18
C GLY A 114 -19.83 -5.52 -6.12
N ALA A 115 -18.52 -5.29 -6.18
CA ALA A 115 -17.95 -4.34 -7.12
C ALA A 115 -18.07 -4.84 -8.57
N ASN A 116 -18.33 -3.93 -9.49
CA ASN A 116 -18.12 -4.18 -10.91
C ASN A 116 -16.62 -4.08 -11.20
N VAL A 117 -16.03 -5.18 -11.65
CA VAL A 117 -14.58 -5.29 -11.84
C VAL A 117 -14.29 -5.65 -13.29
N GLN A 118 -13.48 -4.82 -13.94
CA GLN A 118 -13.13 -4.96 -15.35
C GLN A 118 -11.65 -4.64 -15.54
N LYS A 119 -10.96 -5.36 -16.42
CA LYS A 119 -9.63 -4.92 -16.85
C LYS A 119 -9.75 -3.66 -17.68
N ILE A 120 -8.82 -2.73 -17.50
CA ILE A 120 -8.87 -1.47 -18.24
C ILE A 120 -8.77 -1.71 -19.77
N SER A 121 -8.01 -2.72 -20.20
CA SER A 121 -7.88 -3.13 -21.61
C SER A 121 -9.17 -3.69 -22.21
N GLU A 122 -10.15 -4.08 -21.39
CA GLU A 122 -11.45 -4.61 -21.82
C GLU A 122 -12.54 -3.54 -21.88
N VAL A 123 -12.22 -2.26 -21.58
CA VAL A 123 -13.17 -1.13 -21.66
C VAL A 123 -13.29 -0.69 -23.12
N PRO A 124 -14.44 -0.93 -23.80
CA PRO A 124 -14.55 -0.70 -25.26
C PRO A 124 -14.22 0.73 -25.67
N GLU A 125 -14.66 1.70 -24.89
CA GLU A 125 -14.51 3.14 -25.16
C GLU A 125 -13.05 3.62 -25.02
N LEU A 126 -12.18 2.85 -24.36
CA LEU A 126 -10.79 3.21 -24.11
C LEU A 126 -9.79 2.37 -24.91
N GLN A 127 -10.24 1.32 -25.61
CA GLN A 127 -9.34 0.32 -26.22
C GLN A 127 -8.35 0.92 -27.21
N ASP A 128 -8.80 1.83 -28.08
CA ASP A 128 -7.94 2.37 -29.14
C ASP A 128 -6.86 3.30 -28.58
N GLU A 129 -7.19 4.11 -27.59
CA GLU A 129 -6.25 4.98 -26.89
C GLU A 129 -5.26 4.16 -26.04
N LEU A 130 -5.76 3.14 -25.35
CA LEU A 130 -4.93 2.26 -24.50
C LEU A 130 -3.93 1.44 -25.31
N LYS A 131 -4.29 0.96 -26.52
CA LYS A 131 -3.36 0.26 -27.42
C LYS A 131 -2.10 1.09 -27.73
N ALA A 132 -2.26 2.40 -27.84
CA ALA A 132 -1.15 3.32 -28.11
C ALA A 132 -0.20 3.49 -26.90
N THR A 133 -0.63 3.10 -25.70
CA THR A 133 0.15 3.29 -24.47
C THR A 133 1.13 2.16 -24.15
N ASN A 134 1.10 1.05 -24.89
CA ASN A 134 1.87 -0.17 -24.59
C ASN A 134 1.72 -0.62 -23.10
N ASN A 135 0.53 -0.51 -22.55
CA ASN A 135 0.20 -0.79 -21.13
C ASN A 135 0.94 0.11 -20.12
N ASP A 136 1.38 1.29 -20.54
CA ASP A 136 1.94 2.26 -19.61
C ASP A 136 0.89 2.71 -18.58
N PHE A 137 1.19 2.49 -17.30
CA PHE A 137 0.25 2.76 -16.22
C PHE A 137 -0.13 4.24 -16.11
N VAL A 138 0.83 5.14 -16.28
CA VAL A 138 0.60 6.59 -16.16
C VAL A 138 -0.27 7.08 -17.31
N ALA A 139 0.05 6.66 -18.54
CA ALA A 139 -0.74 6.99 -19.71
C ALA A 139 -2.17 6.43 -19.62
N ALA A 140 -2.33 5.17 -19.22
CA ALA A 140 -3.64 4.56 -19.01
C ALA A 140 -4.45 5.29 -17.92
N THR A 141 -3.79 5.70 -16.83
CA THR A 141 -4.44 6.50 -15.78
C THR A 141 -4.94 7.85 -16.31
N ASN A 142 -4.16 8.53 -17.17
CA ASN A 142 -4.54 9.82 -17.74
C ASN A 142 -5.73 9.69 -18.70
N ILE A 143 -5.75 8.64 -19.52
CA ILE A 143 -6.89 8.32 -20.40
C ILE A 143 -8.15 8.07 -19.54
N LEU A 144 -8.05 7.25 -18.50
CA LEU A 144 -9.18 7.00 -17.61
C LEU A 144 -9.68 8.28 -16.92
N LYS A 145 -8.78 9.14 -16.47
CA LYS A 145 -9.14 10.43 -15.85
C LYS A 145 -9.89 11.33 -16.83
N GLN A 146 -9.50 11.34 -18.09
CA GLN A 146 -10.21 12.09 -19.11
C GLN A 146 -11.61 11.54 -19.32
N HIS A 147 -11.73 10.22 -19.49
CA HIS A 147 -13.03 9.55 -19.64
C HIS A 147 -13.97 9.80 -18.44
N ILE A 148 -13.44 9.76 -17.21
CA ILE A 148 -14.21 10.08 -16.01
C ILE A 148 -14.72 11.53 -16.05
N ARG A 149 -13.89 12.50 -16.45
CA ARG A 149 -14.28 13.91 -16.57
C ARG A 149 -15.39 14.12 -17.63
N GLU A 150 -15.29 13.44 -18.76
CA GLU A 150 -16.31 13.48 -19.81
C GLU A 150 -17.65 12.94 -19.30
N ARG A 151 -17.65 11.82 -18.60
CA ARG A 151 -18.84 11.25 -17.97
C ARG A 151 -19.43 12.15 -16.89
N GLN A 152 -18.59 12.77 -16.06
CA GLN A 152 -19.04 13.75 -15.06
C GLN A 152 -19.69 14.97 -15.76
N SER A 153 -19.11 15.43 -16.85
CA SER A 153 -19.67 16.54 -17.64
C SER A 153 -21.02 16.17 -18.31
N ALA A 154 -21.23 14.89 -18.60
CA ALA A 154 -22.50 14.35 -19.10
C ALA A 154 -23.55 14.12 -17.98
N GLY A 155 -23.21 14.37 -16.71
CA GLY A 155 -24.13 14.31 -15.59
C GLY A 155 -23.96 13.05 -14.70
N ASP A 156 -23.00 12.19 -14.94
CA ASP A 156 -22.75 11.03 -14.11
C ASP A 156 -22.18 11.46 -12.73
N SER A 157 -22.79 10.96 -11.66
CA SER A 157 -22.23 11.12 -10.32
C SER A 157 -21.14 10.07 -10.08
N ILE A 158 -19.90 10.46 -10.35
CA ILE A 158 -18.72 9.61 -10.27
C ILE A 158 -17.66 10.27 -9.37
N TYR A 159 -16.99 9.48 -8.54
CA TYR A 159 -15.85 9.91 -7.76
C TYR A 159 -14.67 8.96 -7.97
N PHE A 160 -13.57 9.51 -8.47
CA PHE A 160 -12.32 8.77 -8.62
C PHE A 160 -11.49 8.91 -7.34
N VAL A 161 -11.22 7.80 -6.67
CA VAL A 161 -10.47 7.79 -5.40
C VAL A 161 -9.04 8.26 -5.61
N ASP A 162 -8.42 7.83 -6.73
CA ASP A 162 -7.13 8.31 -7.25
C ASP A 162 -6.01 8.27 -6.21
N GLN A 163 -5.75 7.09 -5.67
CA GLN A 163 -4.74 6.89 -4.63
C GLN A 163 -3.34 7.44 -4.98
N MET A 164 -3.04 7.58 -6.28
CA MET A 164 -1.69 7.99 -6.73
C MET A 164 -1.40 9.47 -6.48
N ILE A 165 -2.42 10.32 -6.55
CA ILE A 165 -2.24 11.78 -6.40
C ILE A 165 -3.06 12.39 -5.27
N ASN A 166 -3.94 11.64 -4.64
CA ASN A 166 -4.80 12.14 -3.58
C ASN A 166 -3.98 12.50 -2.32
N PRO A 167 -3.98 13.76 -1.88
CA PRO A 167 -3.18 14.20 -0.72
C PRO A 167 -3.62 13.56 0.60
N LEU A 168 -4.84 13.02 0.65
CA LEU A 168 -5.33 12.29 1.82
C LEU A 168 -4.65 10.93 2.01
N ASN A 169 -3.96 10.42 0.99
CA ASN A 169 -3.18 9.20 1.11
C ASN A 169 -2.02 9.38 2.12
N PRO A 170 -1.04 10.28 1.95
CA PRO A 170 -0.03 10.51 2.97
C PRO A 170 -0.62 11.05 4.29
N ALA A 171 -1.66 11.90 4.24
CA ALA A 171 -2.30 12.43 5.44
C ALA A 171 -2.88 11.32 6.33
N ALA A 172 -3.51 10.29 5.75
CA ALA A 172 -4.03 9.15 6.53
C ALA A 172 -2.92 8.45 7.34
N HIS A 173 -1.73 8.29 6.76
CA HIS A 173 -0.59 7.66 7.44
C HIS A 173 0.09 8.59 8.45
N HIS A 174 0.13 9.89 8.18
CA HIS A 174 0.59 10.88 9.13
C HIS A 174 -0.29 10.91 10.38
N ASP A 175 -1.61 10.86 10.20
CA ASP A 175 -2.57 10.99 11.29
C ASP A 175 -2.84 9.67 12.04
N THR A 176 -2.42 8.53 11.50
CA THR A 176 -2.70 7.21 12.11
C THR A 176 -1.47 6.31 12.22
N THR A 177 -0.88 5.86 11.11
CA THR A 177 0.19 4.85 11.11
C THR A 177 1.46 5.35 11.80
N GLY A 178 1.85 6.61 11.54
CA GLY A 178 3.00 7.25 12.20
C GLY A 178 2.84 7.34 13.71
N PRO A 179 1.73 7.93 14.22
CA PRO A 179 1.41 7.94 15.66
C PRO A 179 1.41 6.56 16.30
N GLU A 180 0.74 5.58 15.69
CA GLU A 180 0.70 4.20 16.22
C GLU A 180 2.10 3.59 16.35
N ILE A 181 2.97 3.75 15.35
CA ILE A 181 4.36 3.27 15.42
C ILE A 181 5.11 3.94 16.57
N TRP A 182 4.95 5.25 16.71
CA TRP A 182 5.62 6.03 17.76
C TRP A 182 5.17 5.61 19.16
N GLU A 183 3.87 5.51 19.36
CA GLU A 183 3.26 5.13 20.64
C GLU A 183 3.58 3.67 21.01
N ASP A 184 3.43 2.73 20.06
CA ASP A 184 3.69 1.30 20.28
C ASP A 184 5.17 1.00 20.59
N THR A 185 6.09 1.92 20.28
CA THR A 185 7.52 1.80 20.59
C THR A 185 7.96 2.66 21.78
N ASP A 186 7.05 3.38 22.44
CA ASP A 186 7.39 4.44 23.40
C ASP A 186 8.40 5.45 22.84
N GLY A 187 8.35 5.75 21.54
CA GLY A 187 9.31 6.57 20.84
C GLY A 187 10.73 5.98 20.74
N LYS A 188 10.90 4.69 21.08
CA LYS A 188 12.21 4.02 21.11
C LYS A 188 12.41 3.17 19.85
N LEU A 189 12.58 3.86 18.71
CA LEU A 189 12.93 3.25 17.44
C LEU A 189 14.08 4.01 16.78
N ASP A 190 14.91 3.31 16.04
CA ASP A 190 16.09 3.88 15.38
C ASP A 190 15.88 4.02 13.87
N ALA A 191 15.02 3.17 13.28
CA ALA A 191 14.71 3.23 11.87
C ALA A 191 13.30 2.72 11.56
N VAL A 192 12.72 3.25 10.47
CA VAL A 192 11.51 2.73 9.81
C VAL A 192 11.84 2.34 8.38
N VAL A 193 11.42 1.15 7.96
CA VAL A 193 11.63 0.63 6.61
C VAL A 193 10.28 0.37 5.95
N SER A 194 10.08 0.91 4.76
CA SER A 194 8.85 0.68 3.98
C SER A 194 9.15 0.54 2.49
N ALA A 195 8.48 -0.39 1.84
CA ALA A 195 8.49 -0.48 0.39
C ALA A 195 7.57 0.59 -0.22
N VAL A 196 7.97 1.13 -1.39
CA VAL A 196 7.33 2.29 -2.01
C VAL A 196 6.45 1.88 -3.18
N GLY A 197 5.13 2.05 -3.02
CA GLY A 197 4.15 2.02 -4.11
C GLY A 197 3.73 3.45 -4.47
N THR A 198 2.61 3.92 -3.94
CA THR A 198 2.14 5.32 -4.14
C THR A 198 2.99 6.37 -3.44
N GLY A 199 3.91 5.95 -2.56
CA GLY A 199 4.70 6.87 -1.72
C GLY A 199 3.96 7.41 -0.49
N GLY A 200 2.63 7.29 -0.43
CA GLY A 200 1.82 7.88 0.64
C GLY A 200 2.17 7.34 2.03
N THR A 201 2.35 6.03 2.15
CA THR A 201 2.68 5.38 3.43
C THR A 201 3.98 5.91 4.02
N ILE A 202 5.06 5.82 3.26
CA ILE A 202 6.38 6.24 3.76
C ILE A 202 6.45 7.75 3.97
N ARG A 203 5.77 8.55 3.13
CA ARG A 203 5.68 10.00 3.30
C ARG A 203 4.98 10.35 4.61
N GLY A 204 3.79 9.84 4.85
CA GLY A 204 3.03 10.15 6.05
C GLY A 204 3.73 9.68 7.33
N ILE A 205 4.32 8.47 7.32
CA ILE A 205 5.11 7.96 8.45
C ILE A 205 6.33 8.84 8.68
N SER A 206 7.09 9.18 7.63
CA SER A 206 8.28 10.02 7.73
C SER A 206 7.96 11.40 8.29
N ASP A 207 6.95 12.07 7.75
CA ASP A 207 6.56 13.41 8.19
C ASP A 207 6.21 13.41 9.70
N TYR A 208 5.48 12.38 10.17
CA TYR A 208 5.15 12.28 11.58
C TYR A 208 6.38 11.92 12.44
N ILE A 209 7.08 10.83 12.13
CA ILE A 209 8.21 10.34 12.94
C ILE A 209 9.31 11.40 13.03
N LYS A 210 9.67 12.03 11.91
CA LYS A 210 10.69 13.07 11.90
C LYS A 210 10.28 14.35 12.64
N SER A 211 8.99 14.62 12.79
CA SER A 211 8.48 15.69 13.63
C SER A 211 8.66 15.39 15.13
N GLN A 212 8.67 14.09 15.51
CA GLN A 212 8.91 13.66 16.90
C GLN A 212 10.42 13.55 17.19
N ASP A 213 11.16 12.86 16.33
CA ASP A 213 12.61 12.71 16.41
C ASP A 213 13.23 12.66 15.01
N SER A 214 13.93 13.70 14.62
CA SER A 214 14.60 13.81 13.32
C SER A 214 15.79 12.86 13.15
N SER A 215 16.30 12.26 14.23
CA SER A 215 17.41 11.30 14.19
C SER A 215 17.00 9.92 13.71
N VAL A 216 15.70 9.54 13.83
CA VAL A 216 15.17 8.28 13.35
C VAL A 216 15.32 8.17 11.84
N LYS A 217 15.93 7.09 11.38
CA LYS A 217 16.19 6.86 9.94
C LYS A 217 14.97 6.34 9.22
N VAL A 218 14.66 6.91 8.06
CA VAL A 218 13.58 6.44 7.18
C VAL A 218 14.19 5.84 5.93
N ILE A 219 13.98 4.54 5.75
CA ILE A 219 14.57 3.76 4.66
C ILE A 219 13.48 3.36 3.67
N ALA A 220 13.61 3.84 2.45
CA ALA A 220 12.72 3.45 1.35
C ALA A 220 13.25 2.19 0.66
N VAL A 221 12.36 1.28 0.29
CA VAL A 221 12.70 0.12 -0.54
C VAL A 221 11.92 0.21 -1.85
N GLN A 222 12.64 0.22 -2.96
CA GLN A 222 12.08 0.17 -4.32
C GLN A 222 12.45 -1.14 -5.02
N PRO A 223 11.71 -1.58 -6.04
CA PRO A 223 12.13 -2.71 -6.87
C PRO A 223 13.21 -2.27 -7.86
N ALA A 224 14.08 -3.20 -8.30
CA ALA A 224 14.88 -3.00 -9.49
C ALA A 224 13.98 -2.75 -10.72
N VAL A 225 14.47 -2.07 -11.75
CA VAL A 225 13.67 -1.68 -12.93
C VAL A 225 13.03 -2.89 -13.64
N ASP A 226 13.72 -4.03 -13.63
CA ASP A 226 13.29 -5.30 -14.24
C ASP A 226 12.50 -6.22 -13.29
N ALA A 227 12.27 -5.80 -12.03
CA ALA A 227 11.62 -6.60 -10.99
C ALA A 227 10.08 -6.51 -11.02
N GLY A 228 9.44 -6.58 -12.19
CA GLY A 228 7.99 -6.44 -12.37
C GLY A 228 7.12 -7.44 -11.59
N LYS A 229 7.71 -8.53 -11.07
CA LYS A 229 7.01 -9.51 -10.21
C LYS A 229 6.84 -9.04 -8.75
N LEU A 230 7.56 -8.00 -8.32
CA LEU A 230 7.32 -7.31 -7.05
C LEU A 230 6.16 -6.33 -7.20
N THR A 231 4.95 -6.86 -7.36
CA THR A 231 3.75 -6.06 -7.61
C THR A 231 3.39 -5.16 -6.43
N GLY A 232 2.84 -3.98 -6.74
CA GLY A 232 2.38 -3.00 -5.73
C GLY A 232 3.45 -2.06 -5.22
N ILE A 233 4.69 -2.18 -5.72
CA ILE A 233 5.78 -1.22 -5.48
C ILE A 233 6.39 -0.78 -6.81
N HIS A 234 6.99 0.42 -6.84
CA HIS A 234 7.49 1.07 -8.04
C HIS A 234 8.92 1.56 -7.86
N ASN A 235 9.75 1.43 -8.91
CA ASN A 235 11.02 2.14 -8.97
C ASN A 235 10.73 3.64 -9.16
N PHE A 236 11.45 4.50 -8.44
CA PHE A 236 11.23 5.94 -8.48
C PHE A 236 12.55 6.75 -8.57
N THR A 237 13.70 6.06 -8.64
CA THR A 237 15.01 6.70 -8.84
C THR A 237 15.47 6.67 -10.30
N ASP A 238 15.20 5.55 -10.98
CA ASP A 238 15.69 5.26 -12.33
C ASP A 238 14.58 5.38 -13.38
N VAL A 239 13.63 6.27 -13.14
CA VAL A 239 12.49 6.53 -14.02
C VAL A 239 12.32 8.02 -14.29
N PRO A 240 11.69 8.43 -15.40
CA PRO A 240 11.33 9.81 -15.69
C PRO A 240 10.51 10.43 -14.56
N SER A 241 10.67 11.74 -14.35
CA SER A 241 10.08 12.47 -13.20
C SER A 241 8.54 12.41 -13.16
N GLU A 242 7.89 12.26 -14.32
CA GLU A 242 6.44 12.07 -14.42
C GLU A 242 5.94 10.72 -13.89
N ARG A 243 6.83 9.74 -13.75
CA ARG A 243 6.53 8.42 -13.17
C ARG A 243 6.82 8.35 -11.68
N VAL A 244 7.49 9.34 -11.13
CA VAL A 244 7.72 9.42 -9.67
C VAL A 244 6.41 9.71 -8.98
N PRO A 245 6.00 8.89 -7.97
CA PRO A 245 4.78 9.15 -7.22
C PRO A 245 4.76 10.55 -6.61
N ILE A 246 3.63 11.25 -6.74
CA ILE A 246 3.53 12.67 -6.36
C ILE A 246 3.82 12.89 -4.87
N ALA A 247 3.44 11.93 -4.02
CA ALA A 247 3.67 11.98 -2.58
C ALA A 247 5.16 12.06 -2.19
N ILE A 248 6.06 11.61 -3.08
CA ILE A 248 7.50 11.56 -2.85
C ILE A 248 8.28 12.29 -3.95
N LYS A 249 7.63 13.11 -4.74
CA LYS A 249 8.28 13.84 -5.85
C LYS A 249 9.33 14.80 -5.33
N ASP A 250 9.02 15.51 -4.25
CA ASP A 250 9.98 16.31 -3.49
C ASP A 250 10.62 15.41 -2.44
N LYS A 251 11.75 14.79 -2.78
CA LYS A 251 12.41 13.74 -1.97
C LYS A 251 13.15 14.30 -0.74
N ASP A 252 13.40 15.59 -0.69
CA ASP A 252 14.23 16.22 0.32
C ASP A 252 13.61 16.04 1.72
N GLY A 253 14.37 15.37 2.59
CA GLY A 253 13.98 15.12 3.98
C GLY A 253 12.97 13.99 4.23
N ILE A 254 12.49 13.30 3.19
CA ILE A 254 11.57 12.16 3.38
C ILE A 254 12.35 10.88 3.74
N PHE A 255 13.43 10.60 2.99
CA PHE A 255 14.22 9.40 3.16
C PHE A 255 15.64 9.73 3.58
N ASP A 256 16.22 8.90 4.44
CA ASP A 256 17.66 8.93 4.73
C ASP A 256 18.42 8.00 3.79
N GLU A 257 17.77 6.94 3.30
CA GLU A 257 18.38 5.96 2.39
C GLU A 257 17.31 5.30 1.50
N ILE A 258 17.74 4.90 0.30
CA ILE A 258 16.91 4.15 -0.66
C ILE A 258 17.65 2.85 -1.00
N LEU A 259 16.98 1.71 -0.82
CA LEU A 259 17.48 0.39 -1.17
C LEU A 259 16.70 -0.18 -2.34
N THR A 260 17.39 -0.86 -3.26
CA THR A 260 16.79 -1.46 -4.46
C THR A 260 16.77 -2.98 -4.34
N ALA A 261 15.57 -3.56 -4.22
CA ALA A 261 15.34 -5.00 -4.10
C ALA A 261 15.15 -5.65 -5.47
N ASN A 262 15.76 -6.79 -5.70
CA ASN A 262 15.37 -7.68 -6.78
C ASN A 262 14.23 -8.63 -6.33
N VAL A 263 13.66 -9.39 -7.28
CA VAL A 263 12.54 -10.30 -7.01
C VAL A 263 12.90 -11.35 -5.96
N GLN A 264 14.08 -11.97 -6.10
CA GLN A 264 14.51 -13.05 -5.21
C GLN A 264 14.72 -12.58 -3.78
N ASN A 265 15.30 -11.40 -3.60
CA ASN A 265 15.47 -10.79 -2.26
C ASN A 265 14.14 -10.69 -1.52
N GLY A 266 13.10 -10.12 -2.16
CA GLY A 266 11.79 -9.96 -1.56
C GLY A 266 11.11 -11.30 -1.29
N PHE A 267 11.15 -12.22 -2.25
CA PHE A 267 10.51 -13.54 -2.12
C PHE A 267 11.17 -14.40 -1.06
N GLU A 268 12.51 -14.41 -1.00
CA GLU A 268 13.24 -15.16 0.02
C GLU A 268 12.94 -14.65 1.42
N ALA A 269 12.98 -13.35 1.65
CA ALA A 269 12.65 -12.74 2.95
C ALA A 269 11.23 -13.12 3.39
N ALA A 270 10.23 -13.03 2.49
CA ALA A 270 8.85 -13.42 2.78
C ALA A 270 8.71 -14.91 3.11
N ARG A 271 9.43 -15.79 2.39
CA ARG A 271 9.40 -17.24 2.64
C ARG A 271 10.10 -17.62 3.94
N ILE A 272 11.17 -16.91 4.31
CA ILE A 272 11.88 -17.15 5.58
C ILE A 272 10.99 -16.75 6.74
N VAL A 273 10.41 -15.54 6.76
CA VAL A 273 9.56 -15.08 7.88
C VAL A 273 8.32 -15.94 8.07
N ALA A 274 7.76 -16.47 6.98
CA ALA A 274 6.65 -17.42 7.06
C ALA A 274 7.05 -18.70 7.83
N LYS A 275 8.27 -19.19 7.65
CA LYS A 275 8.79 -20.41 8.29
C LYS A 275 9.33 -20.19 9.69
N THR A 276 9.80 -18.99 10.01
CA THR A 276 10.46 -18.69 11.29
C THR A 276 9.51 -18.12 12.33
N ASP A 277 8.57 -17.28 11.91
CA ASP A 277 7.66 -16.54 12.80
C ASP A 277 6.16 -16.80 12.48
N GLY A 278 5.86 -17.63 11.48
CA GLY A 278 4.49 -17.94 11.08
C GLY A 278 3.75 -16.76 10.41
N VAL A 279 4.49 -15.80 9.89
CA VAL A 279 3.96 -14.54 9.33
C VAL A 279 3.92 -14.62 7.82
N LEU A 280 2.75 -14.85 7.25
CA LEU A 280 2.55 -14.94 5.80
C LEU A 280 2.28 -13.56 5.20
N VAL A 281 3.21 -13.05 4.39
CA VAL A 281 3.19 -11.66 3.88
C VAL A 281 3.29 -11.59 2.36
N GLY A 282 2.84 -10.45 1.79
CA GLY A 282 2.91 -10.20 0.37
C GLY A 282 4.27 -9.66 -0.12
N ASN A 283 4.35 -9.39 -1.42
CA ASN A 283 5.56 -8.98 -2.13
C ASN A 283 6.25 -7.74 -1.53
N SER A 284 5.48 -6.71 -1.26
CA SER A 284 6.01 -5.44 -0.72
C SER A 284 6.53 -5.60 0.71
N SER A 285 5.88 -6.46 1.51
CA SER A 285 6.35 -6.81 2.86
C SER A 285 7.69 -7.55 2.81
N GLY A 286 7.81 -8.50 1.88
CA GLY A 286 9.07 -9.23 1.67
C GLY A 286 10.21 -8.31 1.24
N ALA A 287 9.95 -7.37 0.32
CA ALA A 287 10.94 -6.39 -0.10
C ALA A 287 11.36 -5.46 1.06
N ALA A 288 10.39 -4.96 1.86
CA ALA A 288 10.69 -4.14 3.04
C ALA A 288 11.49 -4.92 4.08
N LEU A 289 11.15 -6.19 4.33
CA LEU A 289 11.88 -7.06 5.26
C LEU A 289 13.31 -7.32 4.79
N TRP A 290 13.52 -7.56 3.49
CA TRP A 290 14.86 -7.64 2.95
C TRP A 290 15.65 -6.34 3.20
N GLY A 291 15.08 -5.18 2.90
CA GLY A 291 15.74 -3.89 3.16
C GLY A 291 16.10 -3.71 4.63
N ALA A 292 15.19 -4.05 5.54
CA ALA A 292 15.47 -4.04 6.98
C ALA A 292 16.58 -5.02 7.37
N THR A 293 16.67 -6.17 6.71
CA THR A 293 17.74 -7.15 6.93
C THR A 293 19.10 -6.60 6.53
N GLU A 294 19.17 -5.91 5.38
CA GLU A 294 20.43 -5.32 4.90
C GLU A 294 20.98 -4.25 5.85
N ILE A 295 20.12 -3.39 6.39
CA ILE A 295 20.57 -2.41 7.40
C ILE A 295 20.88 -3.07 8.75
N ALA A 296 20.10 -4.07 9.17
CA ALA A 296 20.31 -4.79 10.44
C ALA A 296 21.62 -5.59 10.52
N LYS A 297 22.24 -5.91 9.37
CA LYS A 297 23.56 -6.53 9.29
C LYS A 297 24.71 -5.55 9.56
N ARG A 298 24.46 -4.24 9.49
CA ARG A 298 25.47 -3.20 9.65
C ARG A 298 25.82 -3.01 11.13
N PRO A 299 27.11 -2.80 11.48
CA PRO A 299 27.55 -2.65 12.87
C PRO A 299 26.80 -1.54 13.64
N GLU A 300 26.47 -0.44 12.97
CA GLU A 300 25.77 0.71 13.57
C GLU A 300 24.34 0.41 13.99
N TYR A 301 23.75 -0.70 13.51
CA TYR A 301 22.41 -1.15 13.90
C TYR A 301 22.42 -2.25 14.98
N GLU A 302 23.59 -2.64 15.50
CA GLU A 302 23.65 -3.59 16.61
C GLU A 302 22.93 -3.04 17.86
N GLY A 303 21.95 -3.79 18.38
CA GLY A 303 21.10 -3.39 19.51
C GLY A 303 19.98 -2.39 19.16
N LYS A 304 19.92 -1.92 17.91
CA LYS A 304 18.94 -0.94 17.44
C LYS A 304 17.57 -1.57 17.16
N THR A 305 16.52 -0.74 17.20
CA THR A 305 15.14 -1.14 16.89
C THR A 305 14.75 -0.62 15.52
N ILE A 306 14.36 -1.54 14.63
CA ILE A 306 13.95 -1.25 13.25
C ILE A 306 12.48 -1.65 13.10
N VAL A 307 11.62 -0.72 12.75
CA VAL A 307 10.22 -0.97 12.41
C VAL A 307 10.08 -1.20 10.91
N ILE A 308 9.33 -2.22 10.51
CA ILE A 308 9.12 -2.61 9.12
C ILE A 308 7.63 -2.61 8.83
N VAL A 309 7.19 -1.92 7.76
CA VAL A 309 5.79 -1.93 7.37
C VAL A 309 5.49 -3.19 6.56
N PHE A 310 4.51 -3.98 7.01
CA PHE A 310 3.97 -5.15 6.30
C PHE A 310 2.57 -4.84 5.77
N PRO A 311 2.45 -4.34 4.53
CA PRO A 311 1.22 -3.77 4.00
C PRO A 311 0.06 -4.75 3.87
N ASP A 312 0.31 -6.03 3.56
CA ASP A 312 -0.75 -7.02 3.31
C ASP A 312 -0.33 -8.46 3.61
N THR A 313 -1.33 -9.35 3.58
CA THR A 313 -1.16 -10.79 3.80
C THR A 313 -0.70 -11.52 2.53
N GLY A 314 0.10 -12.57 2.72
CA GLY A 314 0.50 -13.51 1.66
C GLY A 314 -0.65 -14.33 1.08
N LEU A 315 -1.80 -14.42 1.75
CA LEU A 315 -2.98 -15.12 1.24
C LEU A 315 -3.50 -14.56 -0.11
N ARG A 316 -3.11 -13.34 -0.47
CA ARG A 316 -3.45 -12.71 -1.76
C ARG A 316 -2.50 -13.08 -2.90
N TYR A 317 -1.52 -13.97 -2.64
CA TYR A 317 -0.42 -14.28 -3.55
C TYR A 317 -0.19 -15.80 -3.72
N LEU A 318 -1.12 -16.64 -3.23
CA LEU A 318 -0.96 -18.09 -3.25
C LEU A 318 -0.86 -18.66 -4.67
N SER A 319 -1.54 -18.02 -5.63
CA SER A 319 -1.48 -18.39 -7.07
C SER A 319 -0.30 -17.74 -7.82
N THR A 320 0.60 -17.04 -7.12
CA THR A 320 1.75 -16.36 -7.71
C THR A 320 3.06 -17.09 -7.38
N GLU A 321 4.15 -16.73 -8.07
CA GLU A 321 5.48 -17.30 -7.82
C GLU A 321 6.02 -17.03 -6.40
N LEU A 322 5.41 -16.13 -5.63
CA LEU A 322 5.83 -15.86 -4.24
C LEU A 322 5.75 -17.13 -3.39
N PHE A 323 4.66 -17.90 -3.50
CA PHE A 323 4.41 -19.15 -2.77
C PHE A 323 4.07 -20.34 -3.67
N GLY A 324 3.77 -20.09 -4.95
CA GLY A 324 3.59 -21.13 -5.96
C GLY A 324 4.91 -21.80 -6.37
N GLU A 325 4.83 -23.00 -6.93
CA GLU A 325 5.95 -23.71 -7.58
C GLU A 325 6.30 -23.10 -8.92
#